data_5239497306352d581e2b6050705f8486
#
_entry.id   5239497306352d581e2b6050705f8486
#
_cell.length_a   1.000
_cell.length_b   1.000
_cell.length_c   1.000
_cell.angle_alpha   90.00
_cell.angle_beta   90.00
_cell.angle_gamma   90.00
#
_symmetry.space_group_name_H-M   'P 1'
#
loop_
_entity.id
_entity.type
_entity.pdbx_description
1 polymer ?
#
loop_
_entity_poly.entity_id
_entity_poly.type
_entity_poly.pdbx_seq_one_letter_code
_entity_poly.pdbx_strand_id
1 'polypeptide(L)'
;PPSLGLPRNSNCERCSNWESAEHVCMWGTGPKNAKIMIIGEAPGDLEDRTGRHFQGRGGKLLDELLAAAGVERKDCYLTNVVKCHPPEGRSPSAKEVKICKDYLDREIAEVKPDYILTLGATVLKALTKKAKITELHGQSFEYQGSTVVPSFHPNMALRDPTRLPGLRKDIVKFGHLLRGNVPTTADVHWNVIRTLKQWNEFIDEY
;
A
#
# COMPACT_ATOMS: atom_id res chain seq x y z
N PRO A 1 -19.15 -3.26 2.19
CA PRO A 1 -18.58 -3.21 3.53
C PRO A 1 -19.00 -1.91 4.21
N PRO A 2 -19.34 -1.94 5.51
CA PRO A 2 -19.83 -0.76 6.18
C PRO A 2 -18.71 0.30 6.21
N SER A 3 -19.07 1.50 5.77
CA SER A 3 -18.20 2.67 5.94
C SER A 3 -17.91 2.87 7.43
N LEU A 4 -16.72 3.38 7.76
CA LEU A 4 -16.31 3.71 9.13
C LEU A 4 -17.16 4.78 9.83
N GLY A 5 -18.38 5.05 9.35
CA GLY A 5 -19.21 6.13 9.90
C GLY A 5 -18.74 7.54 9.54
N LEU A 6 -17.57 7.66 8.88
CA LEU A 6 -17.17 8.92 8.27
C LEU A 6 -18.13 9.24 7.12
N PRO A 7 -18.62 10.48 7.01
CA PRO A 7 -19.35 10.87 5.84
C PRO A 7 -18.46 10.64 4.62
N ARG A 8 -18.85 9.69 3.77
CA ARG A 8 -18.24 9.56 2.45
C ARG A 8 -18.46 10.89 1.76
N ASN A 9 -17.40 11.66 1.60
CA ASN A 9 -17.49 12.90 0.88
C ASN A 9 -17.39 12.61 -0.61
N SER A 10 -18.43 11.96 -1.14
CA SER A 10 -18.60 11.75 -2.59
C SER A 10 -18.64 13.08 -3.36
N ASN A 11 -18.77 14.20 -2.66
CA ASN A 11 -18.79 15.55 -3.21
C ASN A 11 -17.49 16.32 -2.87
N CYS A 12 -16.36 15.63 -2.70
CA CYS A 12 -15.09 16.28 -2.42
C CYS A 12 -14.57 17.01 -3.67
N GLU A 13 -14.50 18.32 -3.61
CA GLU A 13 -13.99 19.21 -4.66
C GLU A 13 -12.68 19.91 -4.21
N ARG A 14 -11.94 19.33 -3.27
CA ARG A 14 -10.76 19.98 -2.67
C ARG A 14 -9.54 20.06 -3.61
N CYS A 15 -9.49 19.25 -4.67
CA CYS A 15 -8.46 19.25 -5.72
C CYS A 15 -9.10 18.83 -7.05
N SER A 16 -8.44 19.07 -8.18
CA SER A 16 -8.98 18.80 -9.52
C SER A 16 -9.16 17.32 -9.87
N ASN A 17 -8.63 16.38 -9.09
CA ASN A 17 -8.75 14.95 -9.41
C ASN A 17 -10.21 14.45 -9.40
N TRP A 18 -11.11 15.12 -8.67
CA TRP A 18 -12.53 14.74 -8.64
C TRP A 18 -13.23 14.93 -10.00
N GLU A 19 -12.75 15.86 -10.84
CA GLU A 19 -13.35 16.20 -12.14
C GLU A 19 -13.30 15.03 -13.14
N SER A 20 -12.28 14.15 -13.01
CA SER A 20 -12.06 13.01 -13.91
C SER A 20 -12.28 11.66 -13.24
N ALA A 21 -12.45 11.60 -11.91
CA ALA A 21 -12.61 10.35 -11.19
C ALA A 21 -14.03 9.81 -11.28
N GLU A 22 -14.19 8.51 -11.60
CA GLU A 22 -15.48 7.82 -11.55
C GLU A 22 -15.95 7.63 -10.09
N HIS A 23 -14.99 7.32 -9.19
CA HIS A 23 -15.22 7.22 -7.76
C HIS A 23 -14.50 8.33 -6.99
N VAL A 24 -15.23 9.39 -6.68
CA VAL A 24 -14.71 10.53 -5.93
C VAL A 24 -14.54 10.18 -4.46
N CYS A 25 -13.36 10.51 -3.91
CA CYS A 25 -13.02 10.35 -2.51
C CYS A 25 -13.20 8.91 -2.00
N MET A 26 -12.47 7.97 -2.61
CA MET A 26 -12.49 6.56 -2.22
C MET A 26 -11.89 6.38 -0.82
N TRP A 27 -12.77 6.18 0.15
CA TRP A 27 -12.37 5.76 1.50
C TRP A 27 -11.84 4.33 1.50
N GLY A 28 -10.96 4.05 2.45
CA GLY A 28 -10.43 2.71 2.65
C GLY A 28 -11.50 1.67 2.94
N THR A 29 -11.15 0.42 2.72
CA THR A 29 -12.02 -0.75 2.89
C THR A 29 -11.35 -1.81 3.72
N GLY A 30 -12.10 -2.46 4.61
CA GLY A 30 -11.62 -3.50 5.51
C GLY A 30 -12.33 -3.47 6.86
N PRO A 31 -11.90 -4.31 7.82
CA PRO A 31 -12.46 -4.28 9.16
C PRO A 31 -12.19 -2.94 9.85
N LYS A 32 -13.18 -2.43 10.60
CA LYS A 32 -13.06 -1.16 11.34
C LYS A 32 -12.01 -1.20 12.46
N ASN A 33 -11.75 -2.38 12.96
CA ASN A 33 -10.77 -2.69 14.01
C ASN A 33 -9.58 -3.48 13.47
N ALA A 34 -9.26 -3.29 12.17
CA ALA A 34 -8.14 -3.98 11.55
C ALA A 34 -6.84 -3.61 12.27
N LYS A 35 -6.08 -4.63 12.66
CA LYS A 35 -4.74 -4.43 13.23
C LYS A 35 -3.70 -4.06 12.17
N ILE A 36 -4.01 -4.31 10.92
CA ILE A 36 -3.13 -4.09 9.78
C ILE A 36 -3.78 -3.09 8.85
N MET A 37 -3.03 -2.03 8.51
CA MET A 37 -3.42 -1.09 7.46
C MET A 37 -2.39 -1.10 6.34
N ILE A 38 -2.86 -1.15 5.09
CA ILE A 38 -2.01 -1.06 3.89
C ILE A 38 -2.35 0.22 3.16
N ILE A 39 -1.35 1.06 2.94
CA ILE A 39 -1.52 2.39 2.37
C ILE A 39 -0.78 2.47 1.02
N GLY A 40 -1.53 2.68 -0.06
CA GLY A 40 -1.01 2.97 -1.39
C GLY A 40 -0.98 4.46 -1.71
N GLU A 41 -0.57 4.79 -2.93
CA GLU A 41 -0.41 6.17 -3.41
C GLU A 41 -1.75 6.80 -3.78
N ALA A 42 -2.45 6.24 -4.74
CA ALA A 42 -3.74 6.69 -5.27
C ALA A 42 -4.47 5.51 -5.94
N PRO A 43 -5.80 5.59 -6.15
CA PRO A 43 -6.50 4.62 -6.98
C PRO A 43 -5.92 4.60 -8.39
N GLY A 44 -5.77 3.41 -8.97
CA GLY A 44 -5.49 3.23 -10.39
C GLY A 44 -6.81 3.24 -11.20
N ASP A 45 -6.68 3.09 -12.50
CA ASP A 45 -7.81 3.08 -13.44
C ASP A 45 -8.86 1.99 -13.15
N LEU A 46 -8.41 0.77 -12.81
CA LEU A 46 -9.33 -0.31 -12.47
C LEU A 46 -9.96 -0.09 -11.09
N GLU A 47 -9.22 0.44 -10.14
CA GLU A 47 -9.71 0.78 -8.82
C GLU A 47 -10.76 1.89 -8.90
N ASP A 48 -10.53 2.92 -9.73
CA ASP A 48 -11.48 4.01 -9.95
C ASP A 48 -12.79 3.50 -10.57
N ARG A 49 -12.72 2.64 -11.61
CA ARG A 49 -13.90 2.03 -12.22
C ARG A 49 -14.67 1.09 -11.30
N THR A 50 -13.99 0.36 -10.43
CA THR A 50 -14.63 -0.67 -9.58
C THR A 50 -14.99 -0.20 -8.17
N GLY A 51 -14.47 0.94 -7.73
CA GLY A 51 -14.60 1.43 -6.36
C GLY A 51 -13.90 0.54 -5.32
N ARG A 52 -12.92 -0.28 -5.73
CA ARG A 52 -12.22 -1.23 -4.86
C ARG A 52 -10.72 -0.99 -4.90
N HIS A 53 -10.05 -1.00 -3.74
CA HIS A 53 -8.61 -0.82 -3.64
C HIS A 53 -7.82 -2.03 -4.16
N PHE A 54 -6.67 -1.80 -4.78
CA PHE A 54 -5.69 -2.81 -5.21
C PHE A 54 -6.30 -3.95 -6.06
N GLN A 55 -6.99 -3.60 -7.15
CA GLN A 55 -7.61 -4.56 -8.07
C GLN A 55 -6.75 -4.85 -9.30
N GLY A 56 -5.86 -3.93 -9.66
CA GLY A 56 -4.99 -4.04 -10.81
C GLY A 56 -3.88 -5.08 -10.62
N ARG A 57 -2.97 -5.18 -11.61
CA ARG A 57 -1.83 -6.12 -11.61
C ARG A 57 -0.96 -5.98 -10.35
N GLY A 58 -0.69 -4.74 -9.89
CA GLY A 58 0.04 -4.51 -8.66
C GLY A 58 -0.71 -4.99 -7.41
N GLY A 59 -2.04 -4.91 -7.41
CA GLY A 59 -2.87 -5.44 -6.33
C GLY A 59 -2.81 -6.96 -6.25
N LYS A 60 -2.85 -7.66 -7.39
CA LYS A 60 -2.68 -9.12 -7.45
C LYS A 60 -1.32 -9.54 -6.90
N LEU A 61 -0.24 -8.91 -7.36
CA LEU A 61 1.10 -9.15 -6.82
C LEU A 61 1.17 -8.90 -5.30
N LEU A 62 0.52 -7.84 -4.81
CA LEU A 62 0.46 -7.57 -3.38
C LEU A 62 -0.24 -8.72 -2.63
N ASP A 63 -1.37 -9.20 -3.14
CA ASP A 63 -2.13 -10.29 -2.52
C ASP A 63 -1.31 -11.58 -2.42
N GLU A 64 -0.58 -11.94 -3.47
CA GLU A 64 0.32 -13.10 -3.50
C GLU A 64 1.43 -12.99 -2.47
N LEU A 65 2.05 -11.80 -2.39
CA LEU A 65 3.13 -11.57 -1.43
C LEU A 65 2.64 -11.53 0.03
N LEU A 66 1.46 -10.97 0.27
CA LEU A 66 0.83 -10.98 1.60
C LEU A 66 0.48 -12.41 2.02
N ALA A 67 -0.15 -13.20 1.13
CA ALA A 67 -0.47 -14.59 1.40
C ALA A 67 0.79 -15.41 1.71
N ALA A 68 1.87 -15.23 0.93
CA ALA A 68 3.15 -15.88 1.17
C ALA A 68 3.78 -15.47 2.53
N ALA A 69 3.49 -14.27 3.01
CA ALA A 69 3.91 -13.80 4.33
C ALA A 69 2.94 -14.19 5.47
N GLY A 70 1.88 -14.95 5.16
CA GLY A 70 0.86 -15.37 6.13
C GLY A 70 -0.09 -14.23 6.56
N VAL A 71 -0.30 -13.24 5.66
CA VAL A 71 -1.19 -12.11 5.90
C VAL A 71 -2.42 -12.23 4.99
N GLU A 72 -3.58 -12.34 5.58
CA GLU A 72 -4.84 -12.43 4.85
C GLU A 72 -5.35 -11.03 4.47
N ARG A 73 -5.60 -10.79 3.20
CA ARG A 73 -6.13 -9.51 2.70
C ARG A 73 -7.41 -9.06 3.43
N LYS A 74 -8.29 -10.01 3.78
CA LYS A 74 -9.56 -9.73 4.46
C LYS A 74 -9.39 -9.13 5.86
N ASP A 75 -8.22 -9.36 6.50
CA ASP A 75 -7.90 -8.86 7.83
C ASP A 75 -7.25 -7.46 7.79
N CYS A 76 -6.95 -6.97 6.59
CA CYS A 76 -6.32 -5.69 6.36
C CYS A 76 -7.33 -4.58 6.05
N TYR A 77 -7.08 -3.37 6.56
CA TYR A 77 -7.69 -2.15 6.07
C TYR A 77 -6.85 -1.57 4.94
N LEU A 78 -7.45 -1.44 3.77
CA LEU A 78 -6.78 -1.04 2.53
C LEU A 78 -7.18 0.39 2.17
N THR A 79 -6.22 1.27 1.95
CA THR A 79 -6.48 2.65 1.58
C THR A 79 -5.35 3.26 0.73
N ASN A 80 -5.52 4.51 0.33
CA ASN A 80 -4.53 5.31 -0.38
C ASN A 80 -4.36 6.69 0.27
N VAL A 81 -3.21 7.31 0.08
CA VAL A 81 -2.98 8.70 0.50
C VAL A 81 -3.90 9.64 -0.26
N VAL A 82 -3.96 9.53 -1.59
CA VAL A 82 -4.87 10.30 -2.43
C VAL A 82 -6.11 9.47 -2.72
N LYS A 83 -7.27 10.10 -2.59
CA LYS A 83 -8.57 9.40 -2.57
C LYS A 83 -9.27 9.32 -3.92
N CYS A 84 -8.79 10.06 -4.92
CA CYS A 84 -9.30 10.04 -6.29
C CYS A 84 -8.21 9.59 -7.25
N HIS A 85 -8.60 8.96 -8.36
CA HIS A 85 -7.70 8.62 -9.45
C HIS A 85 -7.14 9.89 -10.10
N PRO A 86 -5.81 10.11 -10.14
CA PRO A 86 -5.24 11.25 -10.84
C PRO A 86 -5.41 11.10 -12.37
N PRO A 87 -5.71 12.19 -13.10
CA PRO A 87 -5.88 12.15 -14.55
C PRO A 87 -4.73 11.43 -15.26
N GLU A 88 -5.05 10.62 -16.27
CA GLU A 88 -4.08 9.87 -17.10
C GLU A 88 -3.15 8.92 -16.30
N GLY A 89 -3.52 8.58 -15.05
CA GLY A 89 -2.74 7.68 -14.21
C GLY A 89 -1.37 8.24 -13.78
N ARG A 90 -1.20 9.57 -13.82
CA ARG A 90 0.01 10.22 -13.33
C ARG A 90 0.16 10.05 -11.80
N SER A 91 1.35 10.21 -11.28
CA SER A 91 1.55 10.31 -9.84
C SER A 91 0.91 11.58 -9.27
N PRO A 92 0.35 11.50 -8.05
CA PRO A 92 -0.21 12.66 -7.37
C PRO A 92 0.84 13.74 -7.12
N SER A 93 0.45 15.00 -7.27
CA SER A 93 1.27 16.15 -6.90
C SER A 93 1.39 16.27 -5.37
N ALA A 94 2.44 16.95 -4.90
CA ALA A 94 2.61 17.24 -3.47
C ALA A 94 1.42 18.01 -2.87
N LYS A 95 0.77 18.87 -3.67
CA LYS A 95 -0.43 19.62 -3.27
C LYS A 95 -1.62 18.69 -3.04
N GLU A 96 -1.87 17.75 -3.94
CA GLU A 96 -2.94 16.76 -3.83
C GLU A 96 -2.73 15.84 -2.63
N VAL A 97 -1.51 15.34 -2.44
CA VAL A 97 -1.13 14.56 -1.25
C VAL A 97 -1.42 15.34 0.04
N LYS A 98 -1.01 16.62 0.12
CA LYS A 98 -1.24 17.47 1.27
C LYS A 98 -2.74 17.66 1.55
N ILE A 99 -3.53 17.90 0.51
CA ILE A 99 -4.99 18.11 0.63
C ILE A 99 -5.69 16.83 1.11
N CYS A 100 -5.31 15.67 0.55
CA CYS A 100 -5.94 14.39 0.89
C CYS A 100 -5.46 13.79 2.22
N LYS A 101 -4.33 14.26 2.77
CA LYS A 101 -3.73 13.69 3.98
C LYS A 101 -4.68 13.73 5.19
N ASP A 102 -5.52 14.75 5.31
CA ASP A 102 -6.51 14.84 6.39
C ASP A 102 -7.47 13.63 6.42
N TYR A 103 -7.84 13.10 5.24
CA TYR A 103 -8.68 11.91 5.15
C TYR A 103 -7.93 10.67 5.62
N LEU A 104 -6.66 10.53 5.23
CA LEU A 104 -5.82 9.42 5.68
C LEU A 104 -5.59 9.48 7.19
N ASP A 105 -5.31 10.66 7.75
CA ASP A 105 -5.09 10.84 9.18
C ASP A 105 -6.34 10.46 9.99
N ARG A 106 -7.55 10.75 9.47
CA ARG A 106 -8.80 10.31 10.09
C ARG A 106 -8.95 8.80 10.04
N GLU A 107 -8.65 8.16 8.91
CA GLU A 107 -8.70 6.70 8.81
C GLU A 107 -7.75 6.03 9.80
N ILE A 108 -6.52 6.51 9.93
CA ILE A 108 -5.56 6.00 10.92
C ILE A 108 -6.08 6.19 12.35
N ALA A 109 -6.62 7.36 12.66
CA ALA A 109 -7.14 7.67 14.00
C ALA A 109 -8.40 6.85 14.37
N GLU A 110 -9.20 6.43 13.39
CA GLU A 110 -10.41 5.64 13.62
C GLU A 110 -10.14 4.14 13.65
N VAL A 111 -9.34 3.64 12.70
CA VAL A 111 -8.97 2.22 12.62
C VAL A 111 -8.01 1.85 13.75
N LYS A 112 -7.09 2.75 14.10
CA LYS A 112 -6.03 2.55 15.10
C LYS A 112 -5.26 1.25 14.87
N PRO A 113 -4.67 1.08 13.67
CA PRO A 113 -3.95 -0.15 13.36
C PRO A 113 -2.70 -0.27 14.23
N ASP A 114 -2.37 -1.49 14.64
CA ASP A 114 -1.10 -1.77 15.32
C ASP A 114 0.08 -1.67 14.32
N TYR A 115 -0.17 -2.04 13.05
CA TYR A 115 0.84 -2.10 12.01
C TYR A 115 0.38 -1.43 10.71
N ILE A 116 1.27 -0.69 10.08
CA ILE A 116 1.03 -0.03 8.78
C ILE A 116 2.09 -0.46 7.77
N LEU A 117 1.67 -1.04 6.65
CA LEU A 117 2.53 -1.26 5.48
C LEU A 117 2.32 -0.12 4.49
N THR A 118 3.37 0.67 4.20
CA THR A 118 3.30 1.75 3.22
C THR A 118 3.94 1.34 1.91
N LEU A 119 3.26 1.60 0.79
CA LEU A 119 3.69 1.19 -0.54
C LEU A 119 4.13 2.41 -1.38
N GLY A 120 5.44 2.57 -1.52
CA GLY A 120 6.07 3.58 -2.35
C GLY A 120 6.50 4.87 -1.64
N ALA A 121 7.29 5.68 -2.36
CA ALA A 121 7.92 6.89 -1.83
C ALA A 121 6.92 7.98 -1.47
N THR A 122 5.82 8.12 -2.21
CA THR A 122 4.79 9.13 -1.98
C THR A 122 4.13 8.93 -0.62
N VAL A 123 3.80 7.69 -0.26
CA VAL A 123 3.20 7.35 1.04
C VAL A 123 4.19 7.60 2.16
N LEU A 124 5.43 7.12 2.03
CA LEU A 124 6.49 7.34 3.01
C LEU A 124 6.69 8.84 3.27
N LYS A 125 6.75 9.65 2.21
CA LYS A 125 6.90 11.11 2.30
C LYS A 125 5.70 11.78 2.98
N ALA A 126 4.49 11.29 2.72
CA ALA A 126 3.28 11.83 3.35
C ALA A 126 3.28 11.63 4.87
N LEU A 127 3.81 10.51 5.37
CA LEU A 127 3.85 10.22 6.80
C LEU A 127 5.08 10.82 7.51
N THR A 128 6.26 10.82 6.87
CA THR A 128 7.54 11.11 7.55
C THR A 128 8.26 12.35 7.05
N LYS A 129 7.79 12.98 5.97
CA LYS A 129 8.50 14.00 5.19
C LYS A 129 9.84 13.51 4.58
N LYS A 130 10.17 12.23 4.71
CA LYS A 130 11.33 11.57 4.09
C LYS A 130 10.90 10.91 2.78
N ALA A 131 11.72 10.99 1.73
CA ALA A 131 11.36 10.51 0.40
C ALA A 131 12.23 9.35 -0.12
N LYS A 132 13.31 9.01 0.60
CA LYS A 132 14.30 8.03 0.14
C LYS A 132 13.85 6.59 0.43
N ILE A 133 12.86 6.13 -0.33
CA ILE A 133 12.35 4.76 -0.19
C ILE A 133 13.44 3.70 -0.41
N THR A 134 14.41 3.96 -1.27
CA THR A 134 15.54 3.05 -1.54
C THR A 134 16.45 2.82 -0.34
N GLU A 135 16.47 3.74 0.61
CA GLU A 135 17.25 3.64 1.85
C GLU A 135 16.41 3.13 3.02
N LEU A 136 15.09 3.40 3.01
CA LEU A 136 14.22 3.20 4.17
C LEU A 136 13.29 1.99 4.04
N HIS A 137 13.17 1.38 2.86
CA HIS A 137 12.30 0.22 2.71
C HIS A 137 12.74 -0.92 3.64
N GLY A 138 11.77 -1.59 4.22
CA GLY A 138 12.01 -2.67 5.18
C GLY A 138 12.49 -2.22 6.57
N GLN A 139 12.68 -0.90 6.82
CA GLN A 139 13.02 -0.39 8.14
C GLN A 139 11.75 0.10 8.85
N SER A 140 11.48 -0.43 10.05
CA SER A 140 10.30 -0.02 10.81
C SER A 140 10.55 1.28 11.61
N PHE A 141 9.48 2.07 11.75
CA PHE A 141 9.45 3.26 12.61
C PHE A 141 8.05 3.44 13.19
N GLU A 142 7.94 4.26 14.25
CA GLU A 142 6.67 4.55 14.89
C GLU A 142 5.98 5.79 14.27
N TYR A 143 4.67 5.70 14.06
CA TYR A 143 3.82 6.79 13.59
C TYR A 143 2.43 6.71 14.21
N GLN A 144 2.03 7.69 14.98
CA GLN A 144 0.72 7.80 15.66
C GLN A 144 0.33 6.53 16.46
N GLY A 145 1.29 5.88 17.09
CA GLY A 145 1.08 4.66 17.87
C GLY A 145 1.07 3.37 17.07
N SER A 146 1.33 3.44 15.77
CA SER A 146 1.45 2.27 14.88
C SER A 146 2.90 2.04 14.48
N THR A 147 3.31 0.77 14.37
CA THR A 147 4.59 0.39 13.76
C THR A 147 4.45 0.40 12.24
N VAL A 148 5.18 1.27 11.57
CA VAL A 148 5.14 1.45 10.11
C VAL A 148 6.32 0.76 9.44
N VAL A 149 6.05 -0.02 8.39
CA VAL A 149 7.06 -0.63 7.52
C VAL A 149 6.89 -0.08 6.11
N PRO A 150 7.85 0.72 5.60
CA PRO A 150 7.84 1.16 4.22
C PRO A 150 8.33 0.07 3.28
N SER A 151 7.71 -0.05 2.11
CA SER A 151 8.14 -0.94 1.05
C SER A 151 7.99 -0.30 -0.33
N PHE A 152 8.57 -0.92 -1.35
CA PHE A 152 8.34 -0.52 -2.73
C PHE A 152 6.88 -0.71 -3.12
N HIS A 153 6.39 0.11 -4.07
CA HIS A 153 5.05 -0.09 -4.62
C HIS A 153 5.05 -1.29 -5.58
N PRO A 154 4.07 -2.21 -5.51
CA PRO A 154 4.02 -3.36 -6.40
C PRO A 154 4.05 -3.00 -7.89
N ASN A 155 3.35 -1.94 -8.33
CA ASN A 155 3.41 -1.47 -9.70
C ASN A 155 4.81 -1.01 -10.13
N MET A 156 5.63 -0.52 -9.18
CA MET A 156 7.02 -0.19 -9.46
C MET A 156 7.85 -1.46 -9.70
N ALA A 157 7.63 -2.50 -8.90
CA ALA A 157 8.30 -3.79 -9.08
C ALA A 157 7.90 -4.50 -10.38
N LEU A 158 6.66 -4.28 -10.87
CA LEU A 158 6.22 -4.77 -12.18
C LEU A 158 6.88 -4.03 -13.36
N ARG A 159 7.24 -2.75 -13.17
CA ARG A 159 7.95 -1.93 -14.19
C ARG A 159 9.46 -2.09 -14.13
N ASP A 160 9.99 -2.32 -12.93
CA ASP A 160 11.42 -2.50 -12.64
C ASP A 160 11.59 -3.77 -11.78
N PRO A 161 11.77 -4.95 -12.42
CA PRO A 161 11.89 -6.24 -11.72
C PRO A 161 13.04 -6.29 -10.70
N THR A 162 14.02 -5.42 -10.80
CA THR A 162 15.13 -5.35 -9.83
C THR A 162 14.65 -4.99 -8.41
N ARG A 163 13.46 -4.43 -8.28
CA ARG A 163 12.84 -4.04 -7.00
C ARG A 163 12.01 -5.15 -6.36
N LEU A 164 11.67 -6.21 -7.11
CA LEU A 164 10.83 -7.29 -6.59
C LEU A 164 11.46 -8.03 -5.41
N PRO A 165 12.77 -8.36 -5.40
CA PRO A 165 13.40 -8.98 -4.23
C PRO A 165 13.27 -8.13 -2.96
N GLY A 166 13.45 -6.80 -3.09
CA GLY A 166 13.27 -5.86 -1.97
C GLY A 166 11.84 -5.84 -1.47
N LEU A 167 10.86 -5.69 -2.37
CA LEU A 167 9.43 -5.73 -2.04
C LEU A 167 9.06 -7.03 -1.31
N ARG A 168 9.48 -8.19 -1.83
CA ARG A 168 9.23 -9.50 -1.21
C ARG A 168 9.82 -9.57 0.19
N LYS A 169 11.11 -9.18 0.35
CA LYS A 169 11.79 -9.16 1.64
C LYS A 169 11.06 -8.31 2.67
N ASP A 170 10.61 -7.11 2.27
CA ASP A 170 9.90 -6.19 3.16
C ASP A 170 8.57 -6.78 3.65
N ILE A 171 7.79 -7.39 2.74
CA ILE A 171 6.48 -7.99 3.08
C ILE A 171 6.66 -9.24 3.96
N VAL A 172 7.66 -10.08 3.70
CA VAL A 172 7.99 -11.21 4.58
C VAL A 172 8.39 -10.73 5.98
N LYS A 173 9.25 -9.71 6.05
CA LYS A 173 9.62 -9.09 7.33
C LYS A 173 8.40 -8.52 8.06
N PHE A 174 7.50 -7.88 7.34
CA PHE A 174 6.24 -7.39 7.88
C PHE A 174 5.41 -8.54 8.48
N GLY A 175 5.25 -9.66 7.78
CA GLY A 175 4.58 -10.86 8.29
C GLY A 175 5.24 -11.44 9.55
N HIS A 176 6.55 -11.39 9.67
CA HIS A 176 7.27 -11.80 10.89
C HIS A 176 6.98 -10.86 12.06
N LEU A 177 6.97 -9.55 11.83
CA LEU A 177 6.63 -8.57 12.87
C LEU A 177 5.23 -8.79 13.43
N LEU A 178 4.25 -9.10 12.58
CA LEU A 178 2.87 -9.39 13.00
C LEU A 178 2.76 -10.60 13.93
N ARG A 179 3.65 -11.57 13.81
CA ARG A 179 3.71 -12.77 14.65
C ARG A 179 4.55 -12.60 15.91
N GLY A 180 5.06 -11.39 16.18
CA GLY A 180 5.97 -11.13 17.29
C GLY A 180 7.38 -11.72 17.10
N ASN A 181 7.67 -12.24 15.89
CA ASN A 181 8.98 -12.79 15.54
C ASN A 181 9.84 -11.68 14.93
N VAL A 182 10.90 -11.28 15.61
CA VAL A 182 11.92 -10.42 14.97
C VAL A 182 12.79 -11.35 14.13
N PRO A 183 12.80 -11.22 12.78
CA PRO A 183 13.62 -12.11 11.96
C PRO A 183 15.09 -11.86 12.26
N THR A 184 15.79 -12.91 12.65
CA THR A 184 17.25 -12.94 12.58
C THR A 184 17.65 -13.14 11.11
N THR A 185 18.83 -12.67 10.72
CA THR A 185 19.37 -12.81 9.35
C THR A 185 19.49 -14.27 8.87
N ALA A 186 19.37 -15.24 9.79
CA ALA A 186 19.47 -16.68 9.53
C ALA A 186 18.15 -17.31 9.02
N ASP A 187 16.99 -16.67 9.22
CA ASP A 187 15.67 -17.29 8.97
C ASP A 187 15.17 -17.14 7.53
N VAL A 188 15.95 -16.58 6.64
CA VAL A 188 15.53 -16.28 5.26
C VAL A 188 16.21 -17.21 4.28
N HIS A 189 15.70 -18.42 4.10
CA HIS A 189 16.04 -19.27 2.96
C HIS A 189 15.39 -18.73 1.69
N TRP A 190 16.20 -18.12 0.83
CA TRP A 190 15.78 -17.56 -0.45
C TRP A 190 15.99 -18.58 -1.58
N ASN A 191 14.91 -18.97 -2.25
CA ASN A 191 15.05 -19.41 -3.64
C ASN A 191 15.28 -18.16 -4.49
N VAL A 192 16.55 -17.84 -4.71
CA VAL A 192 16.92 -16.67 -5.51
C VAL A 192 16.64 -16.98 -6.98
N ILE A 193 15.66 -16.32 -7.56
CA ILE A 193 15.53 -16.26 -9.02
C ILE A 193 16.76 -15.48 -9.54
N ARG A 194 17.72 -16.19 -10.08
CA ARG A 194 19.03 -15.63 -10.51
C ARG A 194 19.09 -15.39 -12.01
N THR A 195 18.12 -15.88 -12.78
CA THR A 195 18.13 -15.78 -14.24
C THR A 195 16.81 -15.27 -14.77
N LEU A 196 16.87 -14.59 -15.93
CA LEU A 196 15.68 -14.13 -16.66
C LEU A 196 14.75 -15.31 -17.01
N LYS A 197 15.30 -16.50 -17.22
CA LYS A 197 14.54 -17.72 -17.47
C LYS A 197 13.69 -18.12 -16.27
N GLN A 198 14.24 -18.16 -15.09
CA GLN A 198 13.52 -18.46 -13.84
C GLN A 198 12.46 -17.39 -13.53
N TRP A 199 12.71 -16.16 -13.93
CA TRP A 199 11.74 -15.07 -13.83
C TRP A 199 10.56 -15.27 -14.78
N ASN A 200 10.82 -15.64 -16.05
CA ASN A 200 9.78 -15.88 -17.03
C ASN A 200 8.93 -17.12 -16.65
N GLU A 201 9.57 -18.21 -16.19
CA GLU A 201 8.87 -19.38 -15.66
C GLU A 201 7.95 -19.00 -14.49
N PHE A 202 8.40 -18.14 -13.57
CA PHE A 202 7.57 -17.65 -12.47
C PHE A 202 6.41 -16.77 -12.94
N ILE A 203 6.60 -15.94 -13.99
CA ILE A 203 5.54 -15.07 -14.55
C ILE A 203 4.53 -15.88 -15.36
N ASP A 204 4.95 -16.96 -16.04
CA ASP A 204 4.08 -17.79 -16.87
C ASP A 204 3.21 -18.77 -16.05
N GLU A 205 3.58 -19.05 -14.80
CA GLU A 205 2.77 -19.85 -13.85
C GLU A 205 1.62 -19.05 -13.20
N TYR A 206 1.58 -17.72 -13.37
CA TYR A 206 0.62 -16.81 -12.75
C TYR A 206 0.03 -15.81 -13.77
#